data_c9d99a98eff6b4e180aa1a3c03a833f3
#
_entry.id   c9d99a98eff6b4e180aa1a3c03a833f3
#
_cell.length_a   1.000
_cell.length_b   1.000
_cell.length_c   1.000
_cell.angle_alpha   90.00
_cell.angle_beta   90.00
_cell.angle_gamma   90.00
#
_symmetry.space_group_name_H-M   'P 1'
#
loop_
_entity.id
_entity.type
_entity.pdbx_description
1 polymer ?
#
loop_
_entity_poly.entity_id
_entity_poly.type
_entity_poly.pdbx_seq_one_letter_code
_entity_poly.pdbx_strand_id
1 'polypeptide(L)'
;NSYSDFGGELSTVARAPIDPSRQNKKGTITDLDASGGFNIDFTKSNLTRLLQGFFFADARELPNTKALNAAAVALTGVTAASKTYAAASGLGAFTALQLIYASGFSNATNNGLKTVASSTAGTVVVNETLINEAAPPVAAKLQTVGFQFASADINLAVVSGIPSLVATAADFTTLPGLTVGAWVFIGGDAGATTF
;
A
#
# COMPACT_ATOMS: atom_id res chain seq x y z
N ASN A 1 -19.17 15.19 -18.97
CA ASN A 1 -20.54 15.29 -18.43
C ASN A 1 -20.60 14.49 -17.15
N SER A 2 -20.72 15.14 -16.00
CA SER A 2 -21.04 14.49 -14.75
C SER A 2 -22.56 14.47 -14.57
N TYR A 3 -23.10 13.33 -14.25
CA TYR A 3 -24.51 13.11 -13.97
C TYR A 3 -24.64 12.48 -12.58
N SER A 4 -25.55 12.99 -11.78
CA SER A 4 -25.90 12.40 -10.49
C SER A 4 -27.41 12.33 -10.35
N ASP A 5 -27.94 11.17 -10.00
CA ASP A 5 -29.34 10.93 -9.74
C ASP A 5 -29.46 10.24 -8.36
N PHE A 6 -29.74 11.04 -7.34
CA PHE A 6 -29.96 10.55 -5.99
C PHE A 6 -31.41 10.86 -5.59
N GLY A 7 -32.18 9.82 -5.30
CA GLY A 7 -33.54 9.89 -4.78
C GLY A 7 -33.62 9.29 -3.38
N GLY A 8 -34.49 9.84 -2.56
CA GLY A 8 -34.82 9.25 -1.27
C GLY A 8 -36.31 9.05 -1.16
N GLU A 9 -36.77 7.88 -0.75
CA GLU A 9 -38.15 7.56 -0.48
C GLU A 9 -38.37 7.41 1.02
N LEU A 10 -39.35 8.15 1.55
CA LEU A 10 -39.65 8.22 2.96
C LEU A 10 -40.96 7.51 3.23
N SER A 11 -40.93 6.40 3.94
CA SER A 11 -42.15 5.70 4.38
C SER A 11 -42.57 6.22 5.75
N THR A 12 -43.85 6.62 5.84
CA THR A 12 -44.39 7.10 7.11
C THR A 12 -45.66 6.33 7.47
N VAL A 13 -45.79 6.00 8.76
CA VAL A 13 -47.03 5.41 9.30
C VAL A 13 -47.81 6.47 10.07
N ALA A 14 -49.09 6.60 9.74
CA ALA A 14 -49.96 7.50 10.46
C ALA A 14 -50.12 7.03 11.91
N ARG A 15 -49.92 7.96 12.86
CA ARG A 15 -50.26 7.70 14.26
C ARG A 15 -51.74 7.90 14.48
N ALA A 16 -52.41 6.88 15.00
CA ALA A 16 -53.77 6.96 15.50
C ALA A 16 -53.80 6.87 17.03
N PRO A 17 -53.35 7.90 17.78
CA PRO A 17 -53.40 7.88 19.23
C PRO A 17 -54.87 7.98 19.64
N ILE A 18 -55.25 7.28 20.71
CA ILE A 18 -56.55 7.45 21.39
C ILE A 18 -56.51 8.80 22.11
N ASP A 19 -56.96 9.84 21.43
CA ASP A 19 -56.96 11.21 21.92
C ASP A 19 -58.34 11.81 21.62
N PRO A 20 -58.96 12.51 22.54
CA PRO A 20 -60.28 13.15 22.30
C PRO A 20 -60.23 14.27 21.28
N SER A 21 -59.07 14.72 20.84
CA SER A 21 -58.93 15.69 19.77
C SER A 21 -59.09 15.06 18.38
N ARG A 22 -59.93 15.63 17.53
CA ARG A 22 -60.12 15.20 16.13
C ARG A 22 -58.98 15.63 15.18
N GLN A 23 -57.83 16.04 15.71
CA GLN A 23 -56.71 16.48 14.87
C GLN A 23 -55.87 15.29 14.43
N ASN A 24 -55.58 15.23 13.14
CA ASN A 24 -54.61 14.28 12.58
C ASN A 24 -53.22 14.57 13.14
N LYS A 25 -52.60 13.58 13.74
CA LYS A 25 -51.23 13.67 14.24
C LYS A 25 -50.24 13.35 13.10
N LYS A 26 -49.13 14.05 13.11
CA LYS A 26 -48.01 13.85 12.15
C LYS A 26 -47.58 12.40 12.13
N GLY A 27 -47.40 11.80 10.98
CA GLY A 27 -46.88 10.44 10.84
C GLY A 27 -45.49 10.26 11.45
N THR A 28 -45.17 9.03 11.82
CA THR A 28 -43.81 8.67 12.24
C THR A 28 -43.09 8.02 11.06
N ILE A 29 -41.85 8.44 10.80
CA ILE A 29 -41.02 7.83 9.79
C ILE A 29 -40.69 6.40 10.26
N THR A 30 -40.93 5.41 9.41
CA THR A 30 -40.66 4.00 9.68
C THR A 30 -39.53 3.46 8.85
N ASP A 31 -39.30 4.05 7.70
CA ASP A 31 -38.24 3.62 6.82
C ASP A 31 -37.77 4.78 5.93
N LEU A 32 -36.51 4.75 5.57
CA LEU A 32 -35.87 5.67 4.66
C LEU A 32 -35.06 4.84 3.65
N ASP A 33 -35.55 4.76 2.43
CA ASP A 33 -34.79 4.16 1.34
C ASP A 33 -34.16 5.25 0.49
N ALA A 34 -32.87 5.10 0.20
CA ALA A 34 -32.12 6.01 -0.62
C ALA A 34 -31.40 5.24 -1.74
N SER A 35 -31.68 5.62 -2.96
CA SER A 35 -31.05 5.05 -4.13
C SER A 35 -30.50 6.15 -5.03
N GLY A 36 -29.45 5.84 -5.78
CA GLY A 36 -28.91 6.78 -6.72
C GLY A 36 -27.67 6.27 -7.45
N GLY A 37 -27.30 7.00 -8.48
CA GLY A 37 -26.13 6.72 -9.28
C GLY A 37 -25.46 8.01 -9.75
N PHE A 38 -24.21 7.91 -10.12
CA PHE A 38 -23.46 9.01 -10.71
C PHE A 38 -22.50 8.50 -11.78
N ASN A 39 -22.27 9.32 -12.77
CA ASN A 39 -21.24 9.11 -13.79
C ASN A 39 -20.15 10.14 -13.58
N ILE A 40 -18.91 9.68 -13.40
CA ILE A 40 -17.75 10.54 -13.26
C ILE A 40 -16.60 10.04 -14.13
N ASP A 41 -15.70 10.92 -14.49
CA ASP A 41 -14.45 10.54 -15.10
C ASP A 41 -13.60 9.72 -14.12
N PHE A 42 -13.08 8.61 -14.62
CA PHE A 42 -12.28 7.70 -13.81
C PHE A 42 -10.85 8.25 -13.66
N THR A 43 -10.66 9.04 -12.60
CA THR A 43 -9.35 9.59 -12.25
C THR A 43 -8.86 8.98 -10.92
N LYS A 44 -7.53 8.99 -10.69
CA LYS A 44 -6.96 8.53 -9.42
C LYS A 44 -7.59 9.25 -8.22
N SER A 45 -7.79 10.55 -8.32
CA SER A 45 -8.37 11.37 -7.25
C SER A 45 -9.82 11.00 -6.95
N ASN A 46 -10.65 10.84 -8.00
CA ASN A 46 -12.05 10.51 -7.85
C ASN A 46 -12.23 9.08 -7.31
N LEU A 47 -11.42 8.12 -7.81
CA LEU A 47 -11.44 6.75 -7.33
C LEU A 47 -11.06 6.64 -5.85
N THR A 48 -10.02 7.35 -5.43
CA THR A 48 -9.58 7.36 -4.03
C THR A 48 -10.70 7.84 -3.10
N ARG A 49 -11.36 8.95 -3.44
CA ARG A 49 -12.46 9.50 -2.64
C ARG A 49 -13.69 8.58 -2.61
N LEU A 50 -14.00 7.96 -3.75
CA LEU A 50 -15.10 7.02 -3.85
C LEU A 50 -14.86 5.80 -2.95
N LEU A 51 -13.67 5.22 -3.03
CA LEU A 51 -13.30 4.07 -2.19
C LEU A 51 -13.27 4.42 -0.70
N GLN A 52 -12.82 5.62 -0.33
CA GLN A 52 -12.90 6.09 1.05
C GLN A 52 -14.35 6.12 1.56
N GLY A 53 -15.29 6.59 0.74
CA GLY A 53 -16.71 6.59 1.08
C GLY A 53 -17.29 5.18 1.25
N PHE A 54 -16.94 4.23 0.38
CA PHE A 54 -17.43 2.86 0.45
C PHE A 54 -16.83 2.05 1.61
N PHE A 55 -15.54 2.23 1.88
CA PHE A 55 -14.85 1.43 2.89
C PHE A 55 -14.74 2.12 4.25
N PHE A 56 -15.22 3.35 4.37
CA PHE A 56 -15.11 4.17 5.59
C PHE A 56 -13.66 4.24 6.13
N ALA A 57 -12.70 4.20 5.23
CA ALA A 57 -11.28 4.17 5.55
C ALA A 57 -10.50 5.14 4.69
N ASP A 58 -9.52 5.81 5.29
CA ASP A 58 -8.60 6.64 4.54
C ASP A 58 -7.70 5.81 3.63
N ALA A 59 -7.49 6.29 2.40
CA ALA A 59 -6.48 5.73 1.54
C ALA A 59 -5.10 5.98 2.16
N ARG A 60 -4.44 4.91 2.56
CA ARG A 60 -3.11 4.98 3.16
C ARG A 60 -2.07 4.70 2.09
N GLU A 61 -1.22 5.67 1.82
CA GLU A 61 0.00 5.46 1.05
C GLU A 61 1.13 5.11 2.04
N LEU A 62 1.91 4.09 1.73
CA LEU A 62 3.10 3.77 2.50
C LEU A 62 4.08 4.96 2.43
N PRO A 63 4.43 5.59 3.56
CA PRO A 63 5.28 6.80 3.57
C PRO A 63 6.61 6.60 2.82
N ASN A 64 7.18 5.42 2.91
CA ASN A 64 8.46 5.10 2.27
C ASN A 64 8.40 4.94 0.76
N THR A 65 7.29 4.41 0.22
CA THR A 65 7.11 4.36 -1.24
C THR A 65 7.03 5.75 -1.82
N LYS A 66 6.42 6.68 -1.11
CA LYS A 66 6.28 8.06 -1.54
C LYS A 66 7.58 8.84 -1.39
N ALA A 67 8.30 8.66 -0.29
CA ALA A 67 9.58 9.34 -0.06
C ALA A 67 10.68 8.87 -1.02
N LEU A 68 10.73 7.57 -1.32
CA LEU A 68 11.71 7.00 -2.26
C LEU A 68 11.36 7.24 -3.73
N ASN A 69 10.09 7.52 -4.05
CA ASN A 69 9.65 7.92 -5.39
C ASN A 69 9.67 9.44 -5.61
N ALA A 70 9.69 10.23 -4.56
CA ALA A 70 9.59 11.69 -4.66
C ALA A 70 10.88 12.34 -5.18
N ALA A 71 12.03 11.67 -5.04
CA ALA A 71 13.29 12.07 -5.66
C ALA A 71 13.81 10.88 -6.45
N ALA A 72 13.57 10.88 -7.75
CA ALA A 72 14.19 9.90 -8.64
C ALA A 72 15.71 10.06 -8.51
N VAL A 73 16.34 9.10 -7.84
CA VAL A 73 17.80 9.06 -7.73
C VAL A 73 18.33 8.61 -9.09
N ALA A 74 19.12 9.45 -9.74
CA ALA A 74 19.78 9.10 -10.99
C ALA A 74 20.81 8.00 -10.74
N LEU A 75 20.54 6.82 -11.29
CA LEU A 75 21.44 5.67 -11.18
C LEU A 75 22.60 5.83 -12.18
N THR A 76 23.82 5.59 -11.71
CA THR A 76 25.05 5.75 -12.51
C THR A 76 25.59 4.46 -13.03
N GLY A 77 25.16 3.32 -12.48
CA GLY A 77 25.66 2.02 -12.94
C GLY A 77 25.04 0.84 -12.20
N VAL A 78 25.24 -0.35 -12.79
CA VAL A 78 24.96 -1.63 -12.17
C VAL A 78 26.19 -2.50 -12.30
N THR A 79 26.63 -3.11 -11.19
CA THR A 79 27.79 -3.98 -11.14
C THR A 79 27.36 -5.40 -10.73
N ALA A 80 27.59 -6.35 -11.62
CA ALA A 80 27.20 -7.76 -11.43
C ALA A 80 28.00 -8.42 -10.29
N ALA A 81 29.32 -8.21 -10.25
CA ALA A 81 30.20 -8.89 -9.32
C ALA A 81 29.86 -8.58 -7.85
N SER A 82 29.50 -7.34 -7.56
CA SER A 82 29.09 -6.89 -6.22
C SER A 82 27.55 -6.85 -6.04
N LYS A 83 26.78 -7.23 -7.05
CA LYS A 83 25.32 -7.17 -7.05
C LYS A 83 24.77 -5.79 -6.63
N THR A 84 25.33 -4.74 -7.21
CA THR A 84 25.17 -3.37 -6.74
C THR A 84 24.52 -2.49 -7.78
N TYR A 85 23.52 -1.71 -7.37
CA TYR A 85 23.07 -0.50 -8.07
C TYR A 85 23.81 0.70 -7.49
N ALA A 86 24.32 1.57 -8.35
CA ALA A 86 25.10 2.73 -7.95
C ALA A 86 24.43 4.04 -8.35
N ALA A 87 24.63 5.05 -7.54
CA ALA A 87 24.26 6.45 -7.78
C ALA A 87 25.32 7.37 -7.18
N ALA A 88 25.29 8.65 -7.55
CA ALA A 88 26.17 9.64 -6.91
C ALA A 88 25.86 9.80 -5.42
N SER A 89 24.57 9.76 -5.05
CA SER A 89 24.07 9.84 -3.68
C SER A 89 22.57 9.50 -3.64
N GLY A 90 21.96 9.49 -2.45
CA GLY A 90 20.51 9.34 -2.28
C GLY A 90 20.03 7.92 -2.05
N LEU A 91 20.91 6.92 -2.05
CA LEU A 91 20.56 5.52 -1.85
C LEU A 91 20.61 5.07 -0.37
N GLY A 92 21.04 5.94 0.54
CA GLY A 92 21.16 5.59 1.97
C GLY A 92 19.84 5.40 2.72
N ALA A 93 18.71 5.71 2.10
CA ALA A 93 17.39 5.48 2.68
C ALA A 93 16.91 4.02 2.56
N PHE A 94 17.56 3.22 1.72
CA PHE A 94 17.27 1.78 1.65
C PHE A 94 17.87 1.06 2.85
N THR A 95 17.19 0.05 3.35
CA THR A 95 17.68 -0.77 4.49
C THR A 95 17.66 -2.25 4.11
N ALA A 96 18.47 -3.04 4.81
CA ALA A 96 18.43 -4.50 4.65
C ALA A 96 17.01 -5.04 4.84
N LEU A 97 16.70 -6.13 4.17
CA LEU A 97 15.40 -6.78 4.12
C LEU A 97 14.32 -6.02 3.34
N GLN A 98 14.54 -4.81 2.89
CA GLN A 98 13.59 -4.16 1.98
C GLN A 98 13.48 -4.93 0.67
N LEU A 99 12.24 -5.12 0.24
CA LEU A 99 11.91 -5.58 -1.10
C LEU A 99 11.76 -4.36 -2.00
N ILE A 100 12.56 -4.28 -3.04
CA ILE A 100 12.53 -3.20 -4.02
C ILE A 100 12.10 -3.71 -5.39
N TYR A 101 11.40 -2.90 -6.14
CA TYR A 101 11.12 -3.12 -7.55
C TYR A 101 12.04 -2.22 -8.38
N ALA A 102 12.97 -2.86 -9.09
CA ALA A 102 13.85 -2.21 -10.03
C ALA A 102 13.18 -2.17 -11.42
N SER A 103 13.23 -1.05 -12.10
CA SER A 103 12.60 -0.90 -13.42
C SER A 103 13.32 0.13 -14.28
N GLY A 104 13.12 0.03 -15.61
CA GLY A 104 13.67 0.98 -16.56
C GLY A 104 15.12 0.72 -16.98
N PHE A 105 15.72 -0.39 -16.56
CA PHE A 105 17.04 -0.81 -17.00
C PHE A 105 16.99 -1.46 -18.37
N SER A 106 18.05 -1.30 -19.17
CA SER A 106 18.18 -1.91 -20.49
C SER A 106 18.30 -3.43 -20.42
N ASN A 107 19.02 -3.92 -19.40
CA ASN A 107 19.11 -5.36 -19.14
C ASN A 107 17.91 -5.86 -18.34
N ALA A 108 17.19 -6.84 -18.90
CA ALA A 108 16.00 -7.41 -18.25
C ALA A 108 16.29 -7.98 -16.86
N THR A 109 17.47 -8.59 -16.66
CA THR A 109 17.90 -9.16 -15.37
C THR A 109 18.03 -8.10 -14.27
N ASN A 110 18.32 -6.85 -14.62
CA ASN A 110 18.41 -5.74 -13.66
C ASN A 110 17.05 -5.20 -13.23
N ASN A 111 15.98 -5.59 -13.91
CA ASN A 111 14.61 -5.23 -13.58
C ASN A 111 13.96 -6.29 -12.66
N GLY A 112 12.82 -5.94 -12.08
CA GLY A 112 11.99 -6.81 -11.25
C GLY A 112 12.27 -6.66 -9.76
N LEU A 113 11.72 -7.60 -8.98
CA LEU A 113 11.86 -7.62 -7.52
C LEU A 113 13.27 -7.98 -7.12
N LYS A 114 13.82 -7.23 -6.16
CA LYS A 114 15.14 -7.44 -5.56
C LYS A 114 15.06 -7.23 -4.06
N THR A 115 15.84 -8.01 -3.31
CA THR A 115 15.94 -7.88 -1.86
C THR A 115 17.21 -7.13 -1.49
N VAL A 116 17.08 -6.05 -0.75
CA VAL A 116 18.21 -5.25 -0.29
C VAL A 116 19.00 -6.02 0.78
N ALA A 117 20.28 -6.25 0.52
CA ALA A 117 21.21 -6.80 1.49
C ALA A 117 21.85 -5.70 2.35
N SER A 118 22.22 -4.59 1.73
CA SER A 118 22.78 -3.42 2.40
C SER A 118 22.70 -2.18 1.52
N SER A 119 22.86 -1.00 2.11
CA SER A 119 22.95 0.24 1.35
C SER A 119 23.94 1.23 1.97
N THR A 120 24.39 2.15 1.14
CA THR A 120 25.13 3.36 1.50
C THR A 120 24.51 4.55 0.76
N ALA A 121 25.03 5.75 0.97
CA ALA A 121 24.56 6.92 0.23
C ALA A 121 24.66 6.74 -1.30
N GLY A 122 25.65 6.00 -1.79
CA GLY A 122 25.93 5.83 -3.22
C GLY A 122 25.62 4.44 -3.78
N THR A 123 25.25 3.47 -2.96
CA THR A 123 25.07 2.08 -3.41
C THR A 123 23.93 1.36 -2.72
N VAL A 124 23.26 0.47 -3.46
CA VAL A 124 22.35 -0.54 -2.93
C VAL A 124 22.84 -1.90 -3.39
N VAL A 125 23.16 -2.78 -2.45
CA VAL A 125 23.51 -4.17 -2.70
C VAL A 125 22.28 -5.04 -2.56
N VAL A 126 22.07 -5.94 -3.52
CA VAL A 126 20.92 -6.86 -3.52
C VAL A 126 21.37 -8.32 -3.49
N ASN A 127 20.45 -9.21 -3.12
CA ASN A 127 20.78 -10.66 -3.05
C ASN A 127 20.76 -11.32 -4.44
N GLU A 128 19.97 -10.81 -5.36
CA GLU A 128 19.75 -11.38 -6.69
C GLU A 128 20.90 -11.08 -7.64
N THR A 129 20.99 -11.87 -8.69
CA THR A 129 21.99 -11.69 -9.75
C THR A 129 21.66 -10.45 -10.58
N LEU A 130 22.70 -9.69 -10.92
CA LEU A 130 22.63 -8.53 -11.81
C LEU A 130 23.57 -8.72 -13.00
N ILE A 131 23.39 -7.87 -14.02
CA ILE A 131 24.27 -7.77 -15.19
C ILE A 131 24.87 -6.36 -15.23
N ASN A 132 26.16 -6.27 -15.59
CA ASN A 132 26.84 -4.98 -15.70
C ASN A 132 26.11 -4.04 -16.67
N GLU A 133 25.87 -2.82 -16.21
CA GLU A 133 25.27 -1.74 -16.99
C GLU A 133 25.89 -0.42 -16.57
N ALA A 134 26.85 0.08 -17.40
CA ALA A 134 27.67 1.25 -17.04
C ALA A 134 26.92 2.58 -17.09
N ALA A 135 25.85 2.66 -17.85
CA ALA A 135 25.02 3.87 -17.99
C ALA A 135 23.55 3.45 -18.12
N PRO A 136 22.88 3.20 -17.00
CA PRO A 136 21.46 2.89 -17.02
C PRO A 136 20.66 4.04 -17.67
N PRO A 137 19.54 3.75 -18.35
CA PRO A 137 18.65 4.79 -18.87
C PRO A 137 18.17 5.74 -17.75
N VAL A 138 17.85 6.98 -18.11
CA VAL A 138 17.31 7.98 -17.17
C VAL A 138 16.01 7.51 -16.50
N ALA A 139 15.27 6.62 -17.16
CA ALA A 139 14.07 6.01 -16.61
C ALA A 139 14.36 4.91 -15.56
N ALA A 140 15.60 4.48 -15.40
CA ALA A 140 15.96 3.46 -14.41
C ALA A 140 15.74 3.98 -13.00
N LYS A 141 15.03 3.19 -12.19
CA LYS A 141 14.64 3.55 -10.83
C LYS A 141 14.51 2.32 -9.93
N LEU A 142 14.71 2.56 -8.64
CA LEU A 142 14.47 1.61 -7.58
C LEU A 142 13.30 2.12 -6.72
N GLN A 143 12.36 1.26 -6.42
CA GLN A 143 11.17 1.59 -5.65
C GLN A 143 10.99 0.57 -4.54
N THR A 144 10.88 1.00 -3.29
CA THR A 144 10.51 0.10 -2.20
C THR A 144 9.05 -0.34 -2.35
N VAL A 145 8.82 -1.64 -2.30
CA VAL A 145 7.49 -2.23 -2.41
C VAL A 145 7.09 -3.05 -1.19
N GLY A 146 8.04 -3.30 -0.27
CA GLY A 146 7.77 -4.03 0.95
C GLY A 146 9.03 -4.48 1.67
N PHE A 147 8.90 -5.59 2.39
CA PHE A 147 9.99 -6.27 3.09
C PHE A 147 9.92 -7.76 2.82
N GLN A 148 11.06 -8.41 2.78
CA GLN A 148 11.15 -9.85 2.65
C GLN A 148 11.99 -10.41 3.80
N PHE A 149 11.42 -11.38 4.48
CA PHE A 149 12.05 -12.08 5.59
C PHE A 149 12.26 -13.54 5.21
N ALA A 150 13.28 -14.16 5.80
CA ALA A 150 13.41 -15.61 5.72
C ALA A 150 12.32 -16.29 6.57
N SER A 151 11.89 -17.48 6.18
CA SER A 151 10.86 -18.23 6.90
C SER A 151 11.21 -18.52 8.37
N ALA A 152 12.51 -18.57 8.70
CA ALA A 152 12.98 -18.74 10.08
C ALA A 152 12.87 -17.48 10.93
N ASP A 153 12.72 -16.30 10.30
CA ASP A 153 12.71 -15.01 10.99
C ASP A 153 11.30 -14.55 11.38
N ILE A 154 10.27 -15.18 10.83
CA ILE A 154 8.87 -14.82 11.09
C ILE A 154 8.08 -16.04 11.52
N ASN A 155 7.34 -15.90 12.61
CA ASN A 155 6.43 -16.92 13.12
C ASN A 155 5.05 -16.35 13.41
N LEU A 156 4.03 -17.18 13.24
CA LEU A 156 2.71 -16.91 13.78
C LEU A 156 2.65 -17.41 15.22
N ALA A 157 2.31 -16.52 16.13
CA ALA A 157 2.18 -16.80 17.54
C ALA A 157 0.95 -16.11 18.13
N VAL A 158 0.46 -16.61 19.27
CA VAL A 158 -0.57 -15.93 20.05
C VAL A 158 0.12 -15.14 21.13
N VAL A 159 0.07 -13.81 21.02
CA VAL A 159 0.64 -12.89 22.02
C VAL A 159 -0.51 -12.24 22.78
N SER A 160 -0.58 -12.48 24.08
CA SER A 160 -1.65 -11.94 24.95
C SER A 160 -3.06 -12.27 24.45
N GLY A 161 -3.27 -13.46 23.88
CA GLY A 161 -4.55 -13.90 23.36
C GLY A 161 -4.86 -13.41 21.92
N ILE A 162 -3.97 -12.68 21.29
CA ILE A 162 -4.14 -12.12 19.93
C ILE A 162 -3.23 -12.87 18.96
N PRO A 163 -3.75 -13.43 17.84
CA PRO A 163 -2.93 -13.94 16.78
C PRO A 163 -2.01 -12.85 16.23
N SER A 164 -0.72 -13.08 16.25
CA SER A 164 0.30 -12.08 15.93
C SER A 164 1.38 -12.67 15.04
N LEU A 165 1.87 -11.85 14.13
CA LEU A 165 3.08 -12.12 13.38
C LEU A 165 4.27 -11.64 14.22
N VAL A 166 5.16 -12.56 14.59
CA VAL A 166 6.30 -12.27 15.46
C VAL A 166 7.59 -12.48 14.68
N ALA A 167 8.47 -11.50 14.75
CA ALA A 167 9.82 -11.61 14.22
C ALA A 167 10.76 -12.20 15.29
N THR A 168 11.61 -13.14 14.91
CA THR A 168 12.63 -13.74 15.78
C THR A 168 13.97 -13.06 15.65
N ALA A 169 14.35 -12.63 14.45
CA ALA A 169 15.63 -12.00 14.16
C ALA A 169 15.49 -10.54 13.70
N ALA A 170 14.34 -10.15 13.16
CA ALA A 170 14.10 -8.78 12.71
C ALA A 170 13.31 -7.98 13.75
N ASP A 171 13.65 -6.72 13.93
CA ASP A 171 12.89 -5.79 14.74
C ASP A 171 11.95 -4.97 13.84
N PHE A 172 10.66 -5.23 13.88
CA PHE A 172 9.65 -4.51 13.09
C PHE A 172 9.60 -3.02 13.41
N THR A 173 10.03 -2.60 14.60
CA THR A 173 10.03 -1.18 14.99
C THR A 173 11.10 -0.37 14.29
N THR A 174 12.12 -1.03 13.76
CA THR A 174 13.22 -0.38 13.02
C THR A 174 12.98 -0.31 11.52
N LEU A 175 11.91 -0.97 11.02
CA LEU A 175 11.62 -1.02 9.59
C LEU A 175 10.97 0.29 9.13
N PRO A 176 11.56 0.98 8.16
CA PRO A 176 11.02 2.26 7.68
C PRO A 176 9.62 2.09 7.10
N GLY A 177 8.67 2.90 7.56
CA GLY A 177 7.28 2.90 7.08
C GLY A 177 6.36 1.84 7.68
N LEU A 178 6.87 0.94 8.50
CA LEU A 178 6.06 0.03 9.29
C LEU A 178 5.76 0.69 10.65
N THR A 179 4.56 1.24 10.79
CA THR A 179 4.13 1.97 11.98
C THR A 179 2.87 1.37 12.56
N VAL A 180 2.63 1.61 13.86
CA VAL A 180 1.39 1.18 14.51
C VAL A 180 0.17 1.71 13.76
N GLY A 181 -0.77 0.83 13.44
CA GLY A 181 -1.96 1.14 12.66
C GLY A 181 -1.76 1.12 11.14
N ALA A 182 -0.58 0.78 10.63
CA ALA A 182 -0.38 0.55 9.20
C ALA A 182 -1.05 -0.77 8.77
N TRP A 183 -1.67 -0.75 7.60
CA TRP A 183 -2.13 -1.96 6.95
C TRP A 183 -0.96 -2.61 6.22
N VAL A 184 -0.81 -3.92 6.40
CA VAL A 184 0.21 -4.71 5.72
C VAL A 184 -0.44 -5.84 4.94
N PHE A 185 0.03 -6.06 3.73
CA PHE A 185 -0.28 -7.27 2.98
C PHE A 185 0.78 -8.31 3.31
N ILE A 186 0.34 -9.49 3.74
CA ILE A 186 1.22 -10.62 3.99
C ILE A 186 1.11 -11.55 2.80
N GLY A 187 2.21 -11.77 2.10
CA GLY A 187 2.32 -12.70 0.99
C GLY A 187 3.47 -13.64 1.22
N GLY A 188 3.36 -14.85 0.70
CA GLY A 188 4.43 -15.85 0.68
C GLY A 188 4.85 -16.15 -0.75
N ASP A 189 6.08 -16.62 -0.93
CA ASP A 189 6.54 -17.19 -2.17
C ASP A 189 5.96 -18.60 -2.31
N ALA A 190 5.45 -18.93 -3.49
CA ALA A 190 4.80 -20.22 -3.78
C ALA A 190 5.71 -21.47 -3.58
N GLY A 191 6.99 -21.26 -3.34
CA GLY A 191 7.96 -22.31 -3.06
C GLY A 191 8.42 -22.40 -1.61
N ALA A 192 8.08 -21.44 -0.77
CA ALA A 192 8.49 -21.38 0.62
C ALA A 192 7.27 -21.40 1.52
N THR A 193 7.30 -22.21 2.50
CA THR A 193 6.33 -22.42 3.55
C THR A 193 5.28 -21.31 3.72
N THR A 194 4.12 -21.66 3.36
CA THR A 194 2.80 -21.07 3.57
C THR A 194 2.68 -20.06 4.70
N PHE A 195 2.31 -18.88 4.34
CA PHE A 195 1.37 -18.10 5.11
C PHE A 195 -0.02 -18.25 4.51
#